data_6812bffc46036acb84212e6d57c0cf4f
#
_entry.id   6812bffc46036acb84212e6d57c0cf4f
#
_cell.length_a   1.000
_cell.length_b   1.000
_cell.length_c   1.000
_cell.angle_alpha   90.00
_cell.angle_beta   90.00
_cell.angle_gamma   90.00
#
_symmetry.space_group_name_H-M   'P 1'
#
loop_
_entity.id
_entity.type
_entity.pdbx_description
1 polymer ?
#
loop_
_entity_poly.entity_id
_entity_poly.type
_entity_poly.pdbx_seq_one_letter_code
_entity_poly.pdbx_strand_id
1 'polypeptide(L)'
;EPALPRFMRKGDKTDLPVKVTNLSDKEINAKLQLSLTDAANNATKFNAQQQVTLAPGESKVYTFAYDATKAEGVMVCRTVAEGSGFSDGEEHYLPILTTDVEVTRTLPFSLTEKGVCTLQTDTLFDTKNATHRALSVEISSNPTWYAVTALATLTNQKYCLSADEWATRFYALTIGQYLGKKCPEIKQMAEKKDGVNVEAEKLTALKLEGLTDATPWLNYAEDEKKKTAALRQLFDEEAAAANLYTAIDKYCCPLKLKRA
;
A
#
# COMPACT_ATOMS: atom_id res chain seq x y z
N GLU A 1 28.16 -0.65 -5.81
CA GLU A 1 27.05 0.29 -5.91
C GLU A 1 26.17 -0.08 -7.11
N PRO A 2 24.98 -0.64 -6.91
CA PRO A 2 24.04 -0.92 -7.99
C PRO A 2 23.30 0.34 -8.40
N ALA A 3 23.16 0.58 -9.71
CA ALA A 3 22.33 1.66 -10.25
C ALA A 3 20.98 1.08 -10.70
N LEU A 4 20.03 0.98 -9.75
CA LEU A 4 18.73 0.41 -10.00
C LEU A 4 17.75 1.47 -10.54
N PRO A 5 16.80 1.08 -11.42
CA PRO A 5 15.66 1.93 -11.73
C PRO A 5 14.78 2.11 -10.49
N ARG A 6 14.04 3.22 -10.43
CA ARG A 6 13.13 3.50 -9.33
C ARG A 6 12.05 2.40 -9.17
N PHE A 7 11.62 1.82 -10.28
CA PHE A 7 10.71 0.68 -10.36
C PHE A 7 10.82 0.02 -11.74
N MET A 8 10.31 -1.19 -11.86
CA MET A 8 10.09 -1.87 -13.14
C MET A 8 8.62 -2.28 -13.26
N ARG A 9 8.18 -2.63 -14.45
CA ARG A 9 6.88 -3.26 -14.67
C ARG A 9 7.06 -4.75 -14.97
N LYS A 10 6.07 -5.54 -14.64
CA LYS A 10 6.03 -6.95 -14.99
C LYS A 10 6.16 -7.10 -16.51
N GLY A 11 7.12 -7.89 -16.94
CA GLY A 11 7.46 -8.08 -18.36
C GLY A 11 8.58 -7.19 -18.90
N ASP A 12 9.05 -6.22 -18.12
CA ASP A 12 10.21 -5.42 -18.53
C ASP A 12 11.48 -6.26 -18.54
N LYS A 13 12.34 -5.97 -19.48
CA LYS A 13 13.69 -6.52 -19.60
C LYS A 13 14.69 -5.38 -19.59
N THR A 14 15.69 -5.49 -18.74
CA THR A 14 16.70 -4.45 -18.58
C THR A 14 18.02 -5.04 -18.12
N ASP A 15 19.07 -4.28 -18.30
CA ASP A 15 20.35 -4.55 -17.68
C ASP A 15 20.45 -3.78 -16.36
N LEU A 16 20.84 -4.49 -15.30
CA LEU A 16 21.07 -3.90 -13.98
C LEU A 16 22.57 -3.65 -13.81
N PRO A 17 23.03 -2.42 -13.92
CA PRO A 17 24.44 -2.08 -13.79
C PRO A 17 24.86 -2.01 -12.33
N VAL A 18 26.03 -2.57 -12.04
CA VAL A 18 26.68 -2.52 -10.73
C VAL A 18 28.09 -1.97 -10.90
N LYS A 19 28.35 -0.82 -10.30
CA LYS A 19 29.68 -0.23 -10.26
C LYS A 19 30.48 -0.84 -9.13
N VAL A 20 31.65 -1.35 -9.42
CA VAL A 20 32.62 -1.86 -8.44
C VAL A 20 33.87 -1.03 -8.52
N THR A 21 34.35 -0.57 -7.36
CA THR A 21 35.57 0.25 -7.24
C THR A 21 36.57 -0.44 -6.33
N ASN A 22 37.79 -0.58 -6.78
CA ASN A 22 38.90 -1.05 -5.97
C ASN A 22 39.58 0.15 -5.27
N LEU A 23 39.39 0.26 -3.97
CA LEU A 23 40.02 1.32 -3.16
C LEU A 23 41.37 0.90 -2.57
N SER A 24 41.86 -0.30 -2.85
CA SER A 24 43.14 -0.80 -2.34
C SER A 24 44.29 -0.48 -3.25
N ASP A 25 45.50 -0.63 -2.72
CA ASP A 25 46.76 -0.42 -3.44
C ASP A 25 47.18 -1.63 -4.31
N LYS A 26 46.36 -2.66 -4.35
CA LYS A 26 46.66 -3.93 -5.04
C LYS A 26 45.53 -4.30 -5.98
N GLU A 27 45.87 -5.05 -7.03
CA GLU A 27 44.88 -5.69 -7.87
C GLU A 27 44.01 -6.64 -7.02
N ILE A 28 42.68 -6.57 -7.22
CA ILE A 28 41.72 -7.45 -6.59
C ILE A 28 41.04 -8.34 -7.62
N ASN A 29 40.86 -9.59 -7.21
CA ASN A 29 39.99 -10.55 -7.89
C ASN A 29 38.84 -10.88 -6.95
N ALA A 30 37.61 -10.61 -7.38
CA ALA A 30 36.43 -10.81 -6.59
C ALA A 30 35.32 -11.48 -7.41
N LYS A 31 34.42 -12.11 -6.69
CA LYS A 31 33.17 -12.64 -7.19
C LYS A 31 32.08 -11.61 -6.90
N LEU A 32 31.50 -11.03 -7.95
CA LEU A 32 30.36 -10.13 -7.84
C LEU A 32 29.07 -10.93 -8.02
N GLN A 33 28.18 -10.89 -7.06
CA GLN A 33 26.88 -11.54 -7.08
C GLN A 33 25.78 -10.50 -6.99
N LEU A 34 24.72 -10.66 -7.79
CA LEU A 34 23.48 -9.92 -7.70
C LEU A 34 22.31 -10.90 -7.54
N SER A 35 21.52 -10.72 -6.50
CA SER A 35 20.31 -11.50 -6.24
C SER A 35 19.09 -10.61 -6.04
N LEU A 36 17.95 -11.06 -6.55
CA LEU A 36 16.65 -10.47 -6.30
C LEU A 36 15.78 -11.48 -5.54
N THR A 37 15.34 -11.09 -4.38
CA THR A 37 14.54 -11.91 -3.47
C THR A 37 13.21 -11.19 -3.21
N ASP A 38 12.12 -11.91 -3.26
CA ASP A 38 10.80 -11.38 -2.95
C ASP A 38 10.71 -11.01 -1.47
N ALA A 39 10.39 -9.75 -1.18
CA ALA A 39 10.33 -9.23 0.19
C ALA A 39 9.21 -9.85 1.03
N ALA A 40 8.15 -10.37 0.41
CA ALA A 40 7.01 -10.94 1.13
C ALA A 40 7.27 -12.38 1.60
N ASN A 41 7.93 -13.21 0.79
CA ASN A 41 8.10 -14.64 1.06
C ASN A 41 9.55 -15.12 1.08
N ASN A 42 10.51 -14.21 0.91
CA ASN A 42 11.95 -14.49 0.83
C ASN A 42 12.36 -15.47 -0.30
N ALA A 43 11.52 -15.64 -1.31
CA ALA A 43 11.83 -16.48 -2.45
C ALA A 43 12.81 -15.80 -3.40
N THR A 44 13.94 -16.42 -3.68
CA THR A 44 14.89 -15.90 -4.67
C THR A 44 14.32 -16.04 -6.07
N LYS A 45 14.14 -14.90 -6.75
CA LYS A 45 13.61 -14.82 -8.13
C LYS A 45 14.69 -14.68 -9.16
N PHE A 46 15.85 -14.15 -8.79
CA PHE A 46 17.00 -14.00 -9.66
C PHE A 46 18.29 -14.13 -8.87
N ASN A 47 19.27 -14.77 -9.44
CA ASN A 47 20.62 -14.87 -8.87
C ASN A 47 21.62 -15.02 -10.02
N ALA A 48 22.55 -14.09 -10.11
CA ALA A 48 23.61 -14.12 -11.10
C ALA A 48 24.93 -13.70 -10.47
N GLN A 49 26.04 -14.18 -11.06
CA GLN A 49 27.38 -13.91 -10.55
C GLN A 49 28.35 -13.73 -11.70
N GLN A 50 29.34 -12.87 -11.49
CA GLN A 50 30.42 -12.61 -12.44
C GLN A 50 31.76 -12.54 -11.68
N GLN A 51 32.84 -12.98 -12.33
CA GLN A 51 34.19 -12.73 -11.83
C GLN A 51 34.63 -11.33 -12.27
N VAL A 52 35.19 -10.58 -11.34
CA VAL A 52 35.62 -9.21 -11.55
C VAL A 52 37.08 -9.09 -11.15
N THR A 53 37.88 -8.44 -12.01
CA THR A 53 39.26 -8.09 -11.76
C THR A 53 39.43 -6.62 -11.92
N LEU A 54 40.01 -5.95 -10.90
CA LEU A 54 40.19 -4.50 -10.87
C LEU A 54 41.61 -4.17 -10.42
N ALA A 55 42.27 -3.32 -11.21
CA ALA A 55 43.56 -2.72 -10.82
C ALA A 55 43.39 -1.77 -9.62
N PRO A 56 44.48 -1.37 -8.95
CA PRO A 56 44.45 -0.39 -7.86
C PRO A 56 43.75 0.91 -8.30
N GLY A 57 42.77 1.38 -7.54
CA GLY A 57 42.01 2.61 -7.84
C GLY A 57 41.06 2.52 -9.01
N GLU A 58 40.94 1.38 -9.66
CA GLU A 58 40.07 1.20 -10.83
C GLU A 58 38.59 1.06 -10.43
N SER A 59 37.71 1.64 -11.27
CA SER A 59 36.27 1.46 -11.21
C SER A 59 35.75 0.87 -12.52
N LYS A 60 34.96 -0.19 -12.43
CA LYS A 60 34.29 -0.81 -13.59
C LYS A 60 32.81 -1.01 -13.32
N VAL A 61 32.03 -0.98 -14.39
CA VAL A 61 30.59 -1.30 -14.34
C VAL A 61 30.38 -2.67 -14.95
N TYR A 62 29.70 -3.52 -14.18
CA TYR A 62 29.28 -4.86 -14.58
C TYR A 62 27.76 -4.89 -14.71
N THR A 63 27.24 -5.54 -15.73
CA THR A 63 25.80 -5.54 -16.02
C THR A 63 25.24 -6.94 -15.85
N PHE A 64 24.02 -7.01 -15.29
CA PHE A 64 23.26 -8.25 -15.15
C PHE A 64 21.95 -8.10 -15.90
N ALA A 65 21.78 -8.88 -16.97
CA ALA A 65 20.53 -8.90 -17.72
C ALA A 65 19.42 -9.50 -16.85
N TYR A 66 18.34 -8.77 -16.67
CA TYR A 66 17.20 -9.18 -15.86
C TYR A 66 15.89 -9.10 -16.64
N ASP A 67 15.06 -10.14 -16.47
CA ASP A 67 13.71 -10.26 -17.04
C ASP A 67 12.68 -10.32 -15.91
N ALA A 68 11.84 -9.29 -15.79
CA ALA A 68 10.82 -9.16 -14.76
C ALA A 68 9.50 -9.89 -15.09
N THR A 69 9.45 -10.75 -16.12
CA THR A 69 8.22 -11.45 -16.56
C THR A 69 7.60 -12.29 -15.43
N LYS A 70 8.42 -12.90 -14.58
CA LYS A 70 7.98 -13.79 -13.50
C LYS A 70 8.02 -13.16 -12.11
N ALA A 71 8.30 -11.88 -12.01
CA ALA A 71 8.40 -11.17 -10.76
C ALA A 71 7.26 -10.15 -10.61
N GLU A 72 6.78 -10.00 -9.40
CA GLU A 72 5.72 -9.04 -9.03
C GLU A 72 5.88 -8.71 -7.55
N GLY A 73 5.64 -7.45 -7.17
CA GLY A 73 5.81 -6.98 -5.81
C GLY A 73 7.16 -6.33 -5.57
N VAL A 74 7.58 -6.26 -4.33
CA VAL A 74 8.85 -5.64 -3.93
C VAL A 74 9.95 -6.68 -3.90
N MET A 75 10.99 -6.46 -4.70
CA MET A 75 12.19 -7.27 -4.68
C MET A 75 13.26 -6.60 -3.83
N VAL A 76 13.93 -7.39 -2.99
CA VAL A 76 15.16 -7.02 -2.32
C VAL A 76 16.30 -7.34 -3.25
N CYS A 77 16.95 -6.32 -3.79
CA CYS A 77 18.15 -6.45 -4.61
C CYS A 77 19.37 -6.41 -3.70
N ARG A 78 20.07 -7.52 -3.59
CA ARG A 78 21.31 -7.63 -2.84
C ARG A 78 22.47 -7.85 -3.79
N THR A 79 23.46 -6.97 -3.69
CA THR A 79 24.74 -7.09 -4.42
C THR A 79 25.84 -7.37 -3.42
N VAL A 80 26.69 -8.34 -3.70
CA VAL A 80 27.82 -8.72 -2.86
C VAL A 80 29.05 -8.88 -3.74
N ALA A 81 30.14 -8.24 -3.37
CA ALA A 81 31.47 -8.47 -3.93
C ALA A 81 32.33 -9.18 -2.88
N GLU A 82 32.80 -10.39 -3.19
CA GLU A 82 33.59 -11.23 -2.30
C GLU A 82 34.91 -11.62 -2.94
N GLY A 83 36.01 -11.38 -2.25
CA GLY A 83 37.36 -11.73 -2.68
C GLY A 83 38.18 -12.31 -1.53
N SER A 84 39.47 -12.57 -1.79
CA SER A 84 40.38 -13.11 -0.77
C SER A 84 40.58 -12.12 0.37
N GLY A 85 39.89 -12.32 1.48
CA GLY A 85 40.07 -11.53 2.71
C GLY A 85 39.22 -10.26 2.81
N PHE A 86 38.25 -10.04 1.89
CA PHE A 86 37.31 -8.95 1.97
C PHE A 86 35.93 -9.36 1.43
N SER A 87 34.92 -8.72 1.93
CA SER A 87 33.53 -8.82 1.41
C SER A 87 32.86 -7.48 1.64
N ASP A 88 32.14 -7.01 0.63
CA ASP A 88 31.34 -5.79 0.69
C ASP A 88 30.02 -6.01 -0.02
N GLY A 89 28.95 -5.37 0.44
CA GLY A 89 27.62 -5.57 -0.14
C GLY A 89 26.64 -4.49 0.21
N GLU A 90 25.69 -4.31 -0.70
CA GLU A 90 24.61 -3.35 -0.56
C GLU A 90 23.25 -4.04 -0.80
N GLU A 91 22.23 -3.50 -0.17
CA GLU A 91 20.87 -3.97 -0.31
C GLU A 91 19.94 -2.79 -0.63
N HIS A 92 19.14 -2.96 -1.68
CA HIS A 92 18.19 -1.95 -2.15
C HIS A 92 16.85 -2.61 -2.49
N TYR A 93 15.78 -1.82 -2.46
CA TYR A 93 14.46 -2.27 -2.88
C TYR A 93 14.21 -1.93 -4.33
N LEU A 94 13.74 -2.92 -5.11
CA LEU A 94 13.30 -2.75 -6.49
C LEU A 94 11.83 -3.18 -6.61
N PRO A 95 10.89 -2.23 -6.66
CA PRO A 95 9.49 -2.53 -6.89
C PRO A 95 9.24 -2.97 -8.33
N ILE A 96 8.51 -4.08 -8.49
CA ILE A 96 8.04 -4.55 -9.81
C ILE A 96 6.52 -4.42 -9.82
N LEU A 97 6.06 -3.44 -10.56
CA LEU A 97 4.65 -3.09 -10.66
C LEU A 97 3.93 -4.01 -11.63
N THR A 98 2.69 -4.36 -11.30
CA THR A 98 1.83 -5.06 -12.25
C THR A 98 1.36 -4.11 -13.37
N THR A 99 0.97 -4.71 -14.50
CA THR A 99 0.27 -4.02 -15.59
C THR A 99 -1.24 -4.20 -15.47
N ASP A 100 -1.68 -4.99 -14.48
CA ASP A 100 -3.09 -5.28 -14.26
C ASP A 100 -3.78 -4.11 -13.57
N VAL A 101 -5.05 -3.90 -13.90
CA VAL A 101 -5.91 -2.91 -13.27
C VAL A 101 -6.88 -3.63 -12.34
N GLU A 102 -7.00 -3.15 -11.11
CA GLU A 102 -7.99 -3.69 -10.18
C GLU A 102 -9.40 -3.24 -10.57
N VAL A 103 -10.30 -4.20 -10.70
CA VAL A 103 -11.71 -3.96 -10.99
C VAL A 103 -12.56 -4.59 -9.90
N THR A 104 -13.30 -3.77 -9.17
CA THR A 104 -14.28 -4.22 -8.18
C THR A 104 -15.65 -4.28 -8.84
N ARG A 105 -16.28 -5.46 -8.80
CA ARG A 105 -17.67 -5.65 -9.23
C ARG A 105 -18.54 -5.95 -8.03
N THR A 106 -19.67 -5.30 -7.93
CA THR A 106 -20.60 -5.43 -6.81
C THR A 106 -21.94 -5.95 -7.32
N LEU A 107 -22.48 -6.97 -6.65
CA LEU A 107 -23.82 -7.47 -6.86
C LEU A 107 -24.66 -7.19 -5.60
N PRO A 108 -25.46 -6.11 -5.59
CA PRO A 108 -26.32 -5.82 -4.45
C PRO A 108 -27.51 -6.77 -4.40
N PHE A 109 -27.90 -7.18 -3.20
CA PHE A 109 -29.11 -7.95 -2.97
C PHE A 109 -29.83 -7.49 -1.70
N SER A 110 -31.12 -7.72 -1.62
CA SER A 110 -31.90 -7.44 -0.41
C SER A 110 -32.91 -8.56 -0.18
N LEU A 111 -33.14 -8.89 1.09
CA LEU A 111 -34.17 -9.83 1.55
C LEU A 111 -35.18 -9.03 2.36
N THR A 112 -36.40 -8.89 1.80
CA THR A 112 -37.49 -8.16 2.47
C THR A 112 -38.38 -9.09 3.30
N GLU A 113 -38.35 -10.39 3.01
CA GLU A 113 -39.14 -11.40 3.67
C GLU A 113 -38.29 -12.61 4.05
N LYS A 114 -38.81 -13.46 4.95
CA LYS A 114 -38.19 -14.75 5.26
C LYS A 114 -38.18 -15.63 4.02
N GLY A 115 -37.01 -16.05 3.60
CA GLY A 115 -36.87 -16.88 2.40
C GLY A 115 -35.41 -17.16 2.05
N VAL A 116 -35.25 -17.79 0.89
CA VAL A 116 -33.95 -18.07 0.28
C VAL A 116 -33.78 -17.15 -0.92
N CYS A 117 -32.68 -16.42 -0.95
CA CYS A 117 -32.28 -15.64 -2.12
C CYS A 117 -31.15 -16.38 -2.82
N THR A 118 -31.36 -16.72 -4.09
CA THR A 118 -30.31 -17.31 -4.93
C THR A 118 -29.70 -16.22 -5.79
N LEU A 119 -28.40 -15.99 -5.64
CA LEU A 119 -27.66 -15.00 -6.41
C LEU A 119 -26.93 -15.70 -7.56
N GLN A 120 -27.10 -15.20 -8.77
CA GLN A 120 -26.31 -15.61 -9.92
C GLN A 120 -25.01 -14.77 -9.92
N THR A 121 -23.90 -15.41 -9.58
CA THR A 121 -22.60 -14.75 -9.46
C THR A 121 -21.78 -14.76 -10.75
N ASP A 122 -22.29 -15.39 -11.81
CA ASP A 122 -21.58 -15.55 -13.10
C ASP A 122 -21.14 -14.19 -13.67
N THR A 123 -21.95 -13.16 -13.49
CA THR A 123 -21.64 -11.80 -13.95
C THR A 123 -20.46 -11.16 -13.21
N LEU A 124 -20.17 -11.62 -11.99
CA LEU A 124 -19.00 -11.16 -11.22
C LEU A 124 -17.70 -11.74 -11.79
N PHE A 125 -17.78 -12.93 -12.37
CA PHE A 125 -16.61 -13.69 -12.84
C PHE A 125 -16.47 -13.71 -14.37
N ASP A 126 -17.41 -13.16 -15.11
CA ASP A 126 -17.38 -13.14 -16.57
C ASP A 126 -16.40 -12.10 -17.12
N THR A 127 -15.09 -12.42 -17.00
CA THR A 127 -14.02 -11.62 -17.59
C THR A 127 -12.91 -12.52 -18.10
N LYS A 128 -12.78 -12.62 -19.42
CA LYS A 128 -11.87 -13.56 -20.11
C LYS A 128 -10.39 -13.44 -19.74
N ASN A 129 -9.93 -12.30 -19.23
CA ASN A 129 -8.53 -12.03 -18.93
C ASN A 129 -8.33 -11.52 -17.48
N ALA A 130 -9.24 -11.84 -16.56
CA ALA A 130 -9.14 -11.40 -15.18
C ALA A 130 -8.64 -12.52 -14.28
N THR A 131 -7.75 -12.16 -13.36
CA THR A 131 -7.37 -13.02 -12.25
C THR A 131 -8.22 -12.64 -11.04
N HIS A 132 -9.04 -13.59 -10.55
CA HIS A 132 -9.87 -13.35 -9.37
C HIS A 132 -9.00 -13.33 -8.12
N ARG A 133 -9.00 -12.22 -7.40
CA ARG A 133 -8.17 -12.04 -6.21
C ARG A 133 -8.95 -12.28 -4.92
N ALA A 134 -10.16 -11.77 -4.83
CA ALA A 134 -10.99 -11.89 -3.66
C ALA A 134 -12.47 -11.91 -4.01
N LEU A 135 -13.25 -12.65 -3.24
CA LEU A 135 -14.70 -12.58 -3.18
C LEU A 135 -15.09 -12.28 -1.74
N SER A 136 -15.78 -11.17 -1.52
CA SER A 136 -16.33 -10.83 -0.22
C SER A 136 -17.85 -10.80 -0.28
N VAL A 137 -18.49 -11.32 0.75
CA VAL A 137 -19.94 -11.25 0.93
C VAL A 137 -20.20 -10.48 2.21
N GLU A 138 -20.83 -9.33 2.09
CA GLU A 138 -21.23 -8.52 3.24
C GLU A 138 -22.73 -8.61 3.45
N ILE A 139 -23.13 -9.06 4.62
CA ILE A 139 -24.55 -9.23 4.99
C ILE A 139 -24.81 -8.38 6.23
N SER A 140 -25.80 -7.50 6.14
CA SER A 140 -26.26 -6.73 7.29
C SER A 140 -27.78 -6.89 7.46
N SER A 141 -28.21 -7.21 8.66
CA SER A 141 -29.62 -7.23 9.03
C SER A 141 -30.18 -5.83 9.33
N ASN A 142 -29.30 -4.83 9.48
CA ASN A 142 -29.68 -3.45 9.78
C ASN A 142 -29.17 -2.50 8.70
N PRO A 143 -30.05 -1.88 7.91
CA PRO A 143 -29.66 -0.94 6.86
C PRO A 143 -28.91 0.29 7.38
N THR A 144 -29.07 0.63 8.68
CA THR A 144 -28.32 1.73 9.32
C THR A 144 -26.81 1.49 9.28
N TRP A 145 -26.37 0.22 9.24
CA TRP A 145 -24.95 -0.12 9.11
C TRP A 145 -24.32 0.41 7.82
N TYR A 146 -25.04 0.37 6.71
CA TYR A 146 -24.58 0.96 5.46
C TYR A 146 -24.43 2.48 5.55
N ALA A 147 -25.34 3.15 6.25
CA ALA A 147 -25.21 4.59 6.51
C ALA A 147 -23.97 4.89 7.36
N VAL A 148 -23.68 4.09 8.38
CA VAL A 148 -22.50 4.24 9.24
C VAL A 148 -21.21 4.06 8.44
N THR A 149 -21.13 3.04 7.59
CA THR A 149 -19.94 2.84 6.73
C THR A 149 -19.76 3.95 5.71
N ALA A 150 -20.85 4.48 5.15
CA ALA A 150 -20.81 5.65 4.27
C ALA A 150 -20.33 6.91 4.99
N LEU A 151 -20.82 7.18 6.21
CA LEU A 151 -20.33 8.30 7.03
C LEU A 151 -18.83 8.17 7.33
N ALA A 152 -18.37 6.98 7.66
CA ALA A 152 -16.94 6.72 7.89
C ALA A 152 -16.09 7.03 6.64
N THR A 153 -16.59 6.70 5.46
CA THR A 153 -15.91 7.03 4.19
C THR A 153 -15.79 8.53 3.98
N LEU A 154 -16.83 9.30 4.30
CA LEU A 154 -16.81 10.76 4.21
C LEU A 154 -15.82 11.41 5.19
N THR A 155 -15.50 10.76 6.29
CA THR A 155 -14.54 11.28 7.28
C THR A 155 -13.08 10.94 6.93
N ASN A 156 -12.83 9.99 6.05
CA ASN A 156 -11.50 9.45 5.74
C ASN A 156 -10.76 10.23 4.63
N GLN A 157 -11.22 11.40 4.23
CA GLN A 157 -10.52 12.19 3.21
C GLN A 157 -9.19 12.69 3.76
N LYS A 158 -8.09 12.29 3.11
CA LYS A 158 -6.70 12.62 3.53
C LYS A 158 -6.42 14.12 3.45
N TYR A 159 -7.05 14.81 2.52
CA TYR A 159 -6.90 16.24 2.30
C TYR A 159 -8.27 16.90 2.10
N CYS A 160 -8.68 17.71 3.05
CA CYS A 160 -9.82 18.59 2.85
C CYS A 160 -9.29 19.93 2.34
N LEU A 161 -9.55 20.23 1.07
CA LEU A 161 -9.03 21.42 0.39
C LEU A 161 -10.05 22.56 0.36
N SER A 162 -11.33 22.27 0.57
CA SER A 162 -12.44 23.21 0.46
C SER A 162 -13.28 23.28 1.74
N ALA A 163 -14.02 24.37 1.91
CA ALA A 163 -14.88 24.58 3.06
C ALA A 163 -16.07 23.61 3.10
N ASP A 164 -16.59 23.21 1.93
CA ASP A 164 -17.68 22.25 1.80
C ASP A 164 -17.26 20.84 2.19
N GLU A 165 -16.03 20.42 1.87
CA GLU A 165 -15.46 19.14 2.33
C GLU A 165 -15.33 19.10 3.85
N TRP A 166 -14.90 20.20 4.46
CA TRP A 166 -14.86 20.33 5.92
C TRP A 166 -16.23 20.29 6.55
N ALA A 167 -17.21 20.97 5.95
CA ALA A 167 -18.59 20.97 6.42
C ALA A 167 -19.20 19.56 6.33
N THR A 168 -18.94 18.86 5.23
CA THR A 168 -19.38 17.46 5.02
C THR A 168 -18.77 16.55 6.07
N ARG A 169 -17.47 16.65 6.32
CA ARG A 169 -16.76 15.86 7.34
C ARG A 169 -17.30 16.15 8.74
N PHE A 170 -17.48 17.42 9.09
CA PHE A 170 -18.06 17.82 10.37
C PHE A 170 -19.47 17.25 10.56
N TYR A 171 -20.30 17.34 9.52
CA TYR A 171 -21.67 16.80 9.54
C TYR A 171 -21.66 15.27 9.72
N ALA A 172 -20.80 14.56 8.98
CA ALA A 172 -20.66 13.11 9.10
C ALA A 172 -20.23 12.69 10.51
N LEU A 173 -19.24 13.38 11.11
CA LEU A 173 -18.81 13.13 12.48
C LEU A 173 -19.91 13.39 13.51
N THR A 174 -20.66 14.46 13.34
CA THR A 174 -21.78 14.81 14.24
C THR A 174 -22.87 13.74 14.23
N ILE A 175 -23.24 13.26 13.03
CA ILE A 175 -24.21 12.16 12.90
C ILE A 175 -23.65 10.88 13.51
N GLY A 176 -22.37 10.56 13.25
CA GLY A 176 -21.70 9.40 13.82
C GLY A 176 -21.74 9.40 15.34
N GLN A 177 -21.42 10.52 15.96
CA GLN A 177 -21.50 10.70 17.42
C GLN A 177 -22.91 10.55 17.94
N TYR A 178 -23.90 11.11 17.26
CA TYR A 178 -25.30 10.96 17.63
C TYR A 178 -25.74 9.50 17.57
N LEU A 179 -25.39 8.78 16.50
CA LEU A 179 -25.70 7.35 16.33
C LEU A 179 -25.00 6.49 17.38
N GLY A 180 -23.74 6.77 17.70
CA GLY A 180 -22.99 6.05 18.73
C GLY A 180 -23.61 6.19 20.12
N LYS A 181 -24.17 7.37 20.43
CA LYS A 181 -24.91 7.60 21.70
C LYS A 181 -26.27 6.92 21.73
N LYS A 182 -26.99 6.89 20.60
CA LYS A 182 -28.34 6.30 20.50
C LYS A 182 -28.32 4.78 20.36
N CYS A 183 -27.31 4.25 19.68
CA CYS A 183 -27.18 2.83 19.36
C CYS A 183 -25.77 2.34 19.73
N PRO A 184 -25.49 2.07 21.03
CA PRO A 184 -24.16 1.65 21.49
C PRO A 184 -23.68 0.35 20.83
N GLU A 185 -24.59 -0.50 20.38
CA GLU A 185 -24.28 -1.75 19.66
C GLU A 185 -23.53 -1.49 18.36
N ILE A 186 -23.85 -0.42 17.64
CA ILE A 186 -23.15 -0.04 16.39
C ILE A 186 -21.71 0.35 16.70
N LYS A 187 -21.46 1.08 17.77
CA LYS A 187 -20.11 1.42 18.23
C LYS A 187 -19.30 0.16 18.55
N GLN A 188 -19.89 -0.77 19.31
CA GLN A 188 -19.23 -2.05 19.64
C GLN A 188 -18.93 -2.89 18.39
N MET A 189 -19.80 -2.88 17.39
CA MET A 189 -19.55 -3.56 16.11
C MET A 189 -18.38 -2.94 15.36
N ALA A 190 -18.27 -1.61 15.34
CA ALA A 190 -17.16 -0.89 14.72
C ALA A 190 -15.82 -1.17 15.42
N GLU A 191 -15.82 -1.29 16.74
CA GLU A 191 -14.63 -1.61 17.53
C GLU A 191 -14.17 -3.06 17.34
N LYS A 192 -15.09 -3.99 17.11
CA LYS A 192 -14.78 -5.43 16.91
C LYS A 192 -14.33 -5.77 15.49
N LYS A 193 -14.49 -4.86 14.53
CA LYS A 193 -14.04 -5.10 13.16
C LYS A 193 -12.52 -4.97 13.08
N ASP A 194 -11.82 -6.07 13.29
CA ASP A 194 -10.38 -6.16 13.11
C ASP A 194 -10.05 -6.39 11.64
N GLY A 195 -9.59 -5.33 10.98
CA GLY A 195 -9.04 -5.43 9.64
C GLY A 195 -7.54 -5.74 9.71
N VAL A 196 -7.17 -6.96 10.09
CA VAL A 196 -5.75 -7.34 10.16
C VAL A 196 -5.34 -8.02 8.86
N ASN A 197 -4.52 -7.33 8.08
CA ASN A 197 -3.70 -7.98 7.07
C ASN A 197 -2.23 -7.80 7.44
N VAL A 198 -1.64 -8.83 8.05
CA VAL A 198 -0.25 -8.83 8.56
C VAL A 198 0.78 -8.59 7.43
N GLU A 199 0.45 -8.94 6.19
CA GLU A 199 1.32 -8.70 5.04
C GLU A 199 1.42 -7.22 4.68
N ALA A 200 0.33 -6.46 4.80
CA ALA A 200 0.33 -5.02 4.56
C ALA A 200 1.21 -4.26 5.58
N GLU A 201 1.29 -4.73 6.82
CA GLU A 201 2.14 -4.11 7.83
C GLU A 201 3.63 -4.27 7.53
N LYS A 202 4.04 -5.42 7.00
CA LYS A 202 5.44 -5.65 6.60
C LYS A 202 5.85 -4.74 5.46
N LEU A 203 4.98 -4.51 4.48
CA LEU A 203 5.26 -3.67 3.31
C LEU A 203 5.23 -2.17 3.64
N THR A 204 4.37 -1.75 4.56
CA THR A 204 4.35 -0.36 5.06
C THR A 204 5.59 -0.04 5.88
N ALA A 205 6.13 -1.03 6.62
CA ALA A 205 7.39 -0.88 7.36
C ALA A 205 8.61 -0.64 6.45
N LEU A 206 8.54 -1.02 5.17
CA LEU A 206 9.59 -0.79 4.18
C LEU A 206 9.64 0.64 3.63
N LYS A 207 8.84 1.58 4.16
CA LYS A 207 8.81 3.00 3.76
C LYS A 207 8.69 3.25 2.25
N LEU A 208 7.97 2.41 1.55
CA LEU A 208 7.70 2.55 0.12
C LEU A 208 6.56 3.55 -0.14
N GLU A 209 6.52 4.61 0.65
CA GLU A 209 5.59 5.72 0.48
C GLU A 209 5.73 6.30 -0.93
N GLY A 210 4.61 6.37 -1.65
CA GLY A 210 4.54 6.85 -3.04
C GLY A 210 4.56 5.77 -4.13
N LEU A 211 4.71 4.48 -3.78
CA LEU A 211 4.53 3.35 -4.71
C LEU A 211 3.20 2.62 -4.47
N THR A 212 2.50 2.94 -3.39
CA THR A 212 1.19 2.37 -3.03
C THR A 212 0.15 2.55 -4.13
N ASP A 213 0.15 3.71 -4.81
CA ASP A 213 -0.81 4.01 -5.89
C ASP A 213 -0.62 3.12 -7.14
N ALA A 214 0.54 2.49 -7.26
CA ALA A 214 0.87 1.63 -8.39
C ALA A 214 0.77 0.12 -8.10
N THR A 215 0.41 -0.24 -6.86
CA THR A 215 0.29 -1.65 -6.43
C THR A 215 -1.11 -1.94 -5.89
N PRO A 216 -2.04 -2.46 -6.72
CA PRO A 216 -3.45 -2.63 -6.35
C PRO A 216 -3.69 -3.46 -5.09
N TRP A 217 -2.86 -4.48 -4.84
CA TRP A 217 -2.99 -5.31 -3.63
C TRP A 217 -2.57 -4.59 -2.35
N LEU A 218 -1.59 -3.67 -2.43
CA LEU A 218 -1.21 -2.81 -1.31
C LEU A 218 -2.32 -1.80 -1.02
N ASN A 219 -2.91 -1.22 -2.07
CA ASN A 219 -4.04 -0.31 -1.94
C ASN A 219 -5.24 -0.98 -1.29
N TYR A 220 -5.58 -2.21 -1.67
CA TYR A 220 -6.71 -2.92 -1.05
C TYR A 220 -6.51 -3.12 0.46
N ALA A 221 -5.33 -3.57 0.86
CA ALA A 221 -5.02 -3.79 2.28
C ALA A 221 -4.97 -2.46 3.07
N GLU A 222 -4.40 -1.40 2.48
CA GLU A 222 -4.44 -0.05 3.06
C GLU A 222 -5.85 0.51 3.12
N ASP A 223 -6.68 0.30 2.11
CA ASP A 223 -8.05 0.80 2.08
C ASP A 223 -8.93 0.14 3.13
N GLU A 224 -8.80 -1.17 3.37
CA GLU A 224 -9.50 -1.85 4.45
C GLU A 224 -9.03 -1.36 5.84
N LYS A 225 -7.73 -1.14 6.02
CA LYS A 225 -7.18 -0.56 7.25
C LYS A 225 -7.68 0.87 7.46
N LYS A 226 -7.70 1.69 6.41
CA LYS A 226 -8.23 3.06 6.42
C LYS A 226 -9.73 3.08 6.72
N LYS A 227 -10.51 2.18 6.12
CA LYS A 227 -11.95 2.05 6.40
C LYS A 227 -12.22 1.68 7.86
N THR A 228 -11.46 0.73 8.40
CA THR A 228 -11.59 0.31 9.80
C THR A 228 -11.18 1.45 10.75
N ALA A 229 -10.08 2.14 10.46
CA ALA A 229 -9.65 3.31 11.24
C ALA A 229 -10.67 4.45 11.18
N ALA A 230 -11.24 4.73 10.02
CA ALA A 230 -12.29 5.74 9.84
C ALA A 230 -13.57 5.40 10.59
N LEU A 231 -13.96 4.11 10.63
CA LEU A 231 -15.08 3.64 11.45
C LEU A 231 -14.85 3.89 12.94
N ARG A 232 -13.65 3.58 13.44
CA ARG A 232 -13.30 3.84 14.85
C ARG A 232 -13.29 5.34 15.14
N GLN A 233 -12.69 6.13 14.26
CA GLN A 233 -12.60 7.59 14.39
C GLN A 233 -13.97 8.27 14.35
N LEU A 234 -14.96 7.71 13.64
CA LEU A 234 -16.32 8.20 13.59
C LEU A 234 -16.98 8.24 14.98
N PHE A 235 -16.62 7.31 15.87
CA PHE A 235 -17.17 7.19 17.21
C PHE A 235 -16.25 7.75 18.32
N ASP A 236 -15.08 8.26 17.96
CA ASP A 236 -14.13 8.87 18.88
C ASP A 236 -14.48 10.35 19.06
N GLU A 237 -14.88 10.71 20.29
CA GLU A 237 -15.28 12.08 20.62
C GLU A 237 -14.10 13.05 20.58
N GLU A 238 -12.90 12.63 20.97
CA GLU A 238 -11.71 13.47 20.95
C GLU A 238 -11.25 13.75 19.51
N ALA A 239 -11.26 12.73 18.66
CA ALA A 239 -10.94 12.89 17.25
C ALA A 239 -11.96 13.79 16.52
N ALA A 240 -13.24 13.68 16.86
CA ALA A 240 -14.28 14.55 16.31
C ALA A 240 -14.08 16.03 16.73
N ALA A 241 -13.77 16.26 18.00
CA ALA A 241 -13.48 17.60 18.52
C ALA A 241 -12.21 18.18 17.88
N ALA A 242 -11.12 17.42 17.79
CA ALA A 242 -9.87 17.86 17.16
C ALA A 242 -10.08 18.26 15.69
N ASN A 243 -10.88 17.49 14.93
CA ASN A 243 -11.21 17.80 13.55
C ASN A 243 -12.03 19.09 13.44
N LEU A 244 -12.95 19.34 14.36
CA LEU A 244 -13.74 20.59 14.42
C LEU A 244 -12.83 21.79 14.69
N TYR A 245 -11.95 21.71 15.69
CA TYR A 245 -11.02 22.79 16.00
C TYR A 245 -10.09 23.09 14.83
N THR A 246 -9.58 22.07 14.15
CA THR A 246 -8.73 22.24 12.96
C THR A 246 -9.49 22.94 11.83
N ALA A 247 -10.77 22.60 11.63
CA ALA A 247 -11.60 23.26 10.62
C ALA A 247 -11.86 24.72 10.95
N ILE A 248 -12.20 25.03 12.20
CA ILE A 248 -12.43 26.40 12.68
C ILE A 248 -11.15 27.23 12.54
N ASP A 249 -10.01 26.70 12.95
CA ASP A 249 -8.72 27.39 12.88
C ASP A 249 -8.29 27.68 11.45
N LYS A 250 -8.49 26.73 10.55
CA LYS A 250 -8.09 26.85 9.15
C LYS A 250 -9.01 27.77 8.32
N TYR A 251 -10.31 27.76 8.58
CA TYR A 251 -11.29 28.45 7.74
C TYR A 251 -11.98 29.65 8.40
N CYS A 252 -12.09 29.68 9.74
CA CYS A 252 -12.70 30.79 10.46
C CYS A 252 -11.66 31.78 11.03
N CYS A 253 -10.40 31.37 11.20
CA CYS A 253 -9.35 32.21 11.76
C CYS A 253 -8.82 33.32 10.82
N PRO A 254 -8.89 33.23 9.45
CA PRO A 254 -8.57 34.40 8.61
C PRO A 254 -9.43 35.62 8.82
N LEU A 255 -10.57 35.48 9.50
CA LEU A 255 -11.45 36.58 9.90
C LEU A 255 -11.02 37.28 11.20
N LYS A 256 -9.86 36.98 11.77
CA LYS A 256 -9.22 37.85 12.74
C LYS A 256 -8.87 39.17 12.02
N LEU A 257 -9.88 40.01 11.85
CA LEU A 257 -9.72 41.40 11.52
C LEU A 257 -8.56 41.97 12.32
N LYS A 258 -7.52 42.44 11.61
CA LYS A 258 -6.58 43.39 12.18
C LYS A 258 -7.43 44.52 12.77
N ARG A 259 -7.64 44.50 14.07
CA ARG A 259 -8.05 45.71 14.77
C ARG A 259 -6.83 46.64 14.67
N ALA A 260 -7.02 47.69 13.92
CA ALA A 260 -6.14 48.86 13.90
C ALA A 260 -6.01 49.48 15.30
#